data_49f27a541b43d91a9392a753f15854fb
#
_entry.id   49f27a541b43d91a9392a753f15854fb
#
_cell.length_a   1.000
_cell.length_b   1.000
_cell.length_c   1.000
_cell.angle_alpha   90.00
_cell.angle_beta   90.00
_cell.angle_gamma   90.00
#
_symmetry.space_group_name_H-M   'P 1'
#
loop_
_entity.id
_entity.type
_entity.pdbx_description
1 polymer ?
#
loop_
_entity_poly.entity_id
_entity_poly.type
_entity_poly.pdbx_seq_one_letter_code
_entity_poly.pdbx_strand_id
1 'polypeptide(L)'
;MSQDWIRSSGEAAGLVETRPFFPPAVVDRTGSTLRIGEATIRRVARARVSQGNIVLIFLRQKLCETRVSLWKKVYFRGRENAAAVRAYCAMSPADFEGINARQRWANWRVIPRNLDGRLPSRPVRAIDLCCGVGHSTDVLSFYLSPGSEILGLEFNPEFVETARHRDFHDENGRPAQVRFRAQSVLETFRGVDGEPVPSASVDLVNSCGAVGCHFDRRASATLLDEVARVLAPGGLATLDSGVDGTPAAELVELAQARGFTLLHQARSCLFDRFVQLCLRKNG
;
A
#
# COMPACT_ATOMS: atom_id res chain seq x y z
N MET A 1 -40.11 -10.95 -14.84
CA MET A 1 -38.88 -11.00 -15.67
C MET A 1 -37.74 -10.72 -14.74
N SER A 2 -37.00 -11.54 -14.39
CA SER A 2 -36.68 -12.92 -14.05
C SER A 2 -35.35 -12.82 -13.32
N GLN A 3 -35.36 -13.28 -12.07
CA GLN A 3 -34.21 -13.30 -11.15
C GLN A 3 -33.15 -14.36 -11.53
N ASP A 4 -33.19 -14.90 -12.72
CA ASP A 4 -32.38 -16.06 -13.13
C ASP A 4 -31.02 -15.69 -13.74
N TRP A 5 -30.74 -14.38 -13.91
CA TRP A 5 -29.46 -13.93 -14.48
C TRP A 5 -28.30 -13.83 -13.46
N ILE A 6 -28.63 -13.87 -12.16
CA ILE A 6 -27.62 -13.72 -11.08
C ILE A 6 -27.05 -15.07 -10.65
N ARG A 7 -27.67 -16.19 -11.01
CA ARG A 7 -27.20 -17.53 -10.62
C ARG A 7 -26.26 -18.21 -11.61
N SER A 8 -26.19 -17.78 -12.87
CA SER A 8 -25.35 -18.44 -13.86
C SER A 8 -23.92 -17.90 -14.00
N SER A 9 -23.61 -16.75 -13.37
CA SER A 9 -22.25 -16.22 -13.36
C SER A 9 -21.40 -16.65 -12.16
N GLY A 10 -21.98 -17.41 -11.24
CA GLY A 10 -21.31 -17.87 -10.01
C GLY A 10 -20.55 -19.21 -10.12
N GLU A 11 -20.78 -19.98 -11.19
CA GLU A 11 -20.21 -21.34 -11.31
C GLU A 11 -19.06 -21.48 -12.32
N ALA A 12 -18.69 -20.43 -13.04
CA ALA A 12 -17.59 -20.47 -14.01
C ALA A 12 -16.33 -19.75 -13.54
N ALA A 13 -16.30 -19.13 -12.36
CA ALA A 13 -15.07 -18.87 -11.64
C ALA A 13 -14.67 -20.20 -11.01
N GLY A 14 -14.02 -21.07 -11.80
CA GLY A 14 -13.36 -22.23 -11.28
C GLY A 14 -12.57 -21.75 -10.06
N LEU A 15 -12.85 -22.33 -8.91
CA LEU A 15 -12.00 -22.29 -7.75
C LEU A 15 -10.60 -22.63 -8.26
N VAL A 16 -9.86 -21.63 -8.67
CA VAL A 16 -8.41 -21.71 -8.65
C VAL A 16 -8.16 -22.03 -7.20
N GLU A 17 -7.92 -23.30 -6.93
CA GLU A 17 -7.51 -23.82 -5.65
C GLU A 17 -6.38 -22.89 -5.22
N THR A 18 -6.73 -21.87 -4.41
CA THR A 18 -5.77 -20.97 -3.78
C THR A 18 -5.14 -21.77 -2.66
N ARG A 19 -4.48 -22.88 -3.03
CA ARG A 19 -3.46 -23.41 -2.15
C ARG A 19 -2.57 -22.21 -1.88
N PRO A 20 -2.39 -21.83 -0.62
CA PRO A 20 -1.47 -20.76 -0.31
C PRO A 20 -0.18 -21.12 -1.04
N PHE A 21 0.33 -20.21 -1.86
CA PHE A 21 1.54 -20.42 -2.67
C PHE A 21 2.75 -20.63 -1.75
N PHE A 22 2.51 -20.51 -0.47
CA PHE A 22 3.38 -20.85 0.65
C PHE A 22 2.79 -22.06 1.39
N PRO A 23 3.61 -23.01 1.79
CA PRO A 23 3.20 -23.86 2.88
C PRO A 23 2.75 -22.93 4.02
N PRO A 24 1.67 -23.26 4.74
CA PRO A 24 1.23 -22.48 5.89
C PRO A 24 2.49 -22.18 6.71
N ALA A 25 2.65 -20.92 7.11
CA ALA A 25 3.81 -20.54 7.90
C ALA A 25 3.95 -21.60 8.97
N VAL A 26 5.04 -22.35 8.93
CA VAL A 26 5.31 -23.36 9.95
C VAL A 26 5.58 -22.52 11.18
N VAL A 27 4.52 -22.27 11.95
CA VAL A 27 4.67 -21.71 13.27
C VAL A 27 5.52 -22.72 14.01
N ASP A 28 6.77 -22.34 14.24
CA ASP A 28 7.56 -23.16 15.14
C ASP A 28 6.84 -23.22 16.49
N ARG A 29 7.14 -24.19 17.28
CA ARG A 29 6.50 -24.36 18.59
C ARG A 29 6.79 -23.20 19.56
N THR A 30 7.58 -22.21 19.15
CA THR A 30 7.92 -21.00 19.90
C THR A 30 7.08 -19.79 19.48
N GLY A 31 6.21 -19.93 18.46
CA GLY A 31 5.34 -18.85 17.98
C GLY A 31 6.03 -17.79 17.13
N SER A 32 7.25 -18.01 16.69
CA SER A 32 7.92 -17.10 15.77
C SER A 32 7.44 -17.31 14.33
N THR A 33 7.07 -16.21 13.67
CA THR A 33 6.68 -16.23 12.26
C THR A 33 7.91 -16.56 11.41
N LEU A 34 7.84 -17.62 10.62
CA LEU A 34 8.90 -17.94 9.66
C LEU A 34 9.05 -16.82 8.63
N ARG A 35 10.29 -16.35 8.48
CA ARG A 35 10.64 -15.32 7.51
C ARG A 35 10.35 -15.78 6.09
N ILE A 36 9.64 -14.97 5.33
CA ILE A 36 9.46 -15.18 3.91
C ILE A 36 10.78 -14.87 3.20
N GLY A 37 11.46 -15.87 2.69
CA GLY A 37 12.71 -15.69 1.95
C GLY A 37 12.51 -14.88 0.66
N GLU A 38 13.54 -14.20 0.20
CA GLU A 38 13.47 -13.35 -1.01
C GLU A 38 13.00 -14.09 -2.26
N ALA A 39 13.38 -15.34 -2.45
CA ALA A 39 12.93 -16.18 -3.55
C ALA A 39 11.42 -16.43 -3.50
N THR A 40 10.89 -16.55 -2.29
CA THR A 40 9.47 -16.76 -2.04
C THR A 40 8.67 -15.49 -2.31
N ILE A 41 9.19 -14.33 -1.87
CA ILE A 41 8.62 -13.00 -2.19
C ILE A 41 8.53 -12.80 -3.71
N ARG A 42 9.60 -13.12 -4.45
CA ARG A 42 9.61 -13.03 -5.91
C ARG A 42 8.55 -13.94 -6.57
N ARG A 43 8.33 -15.13 -6.03
CA ARG A 43 7.35 -16.08 -6.52
C ARG A 43 5.92 -15.58 -6.30
N VAL A 44 5.62 -15.05 -5.12
CA VAL A 44 4.32 -14.44 -4.81
C VAL A 44 4.05 -13.23 -5.69
N ALA A 45 5.01 -12.33 -5.82
CA ALA A 45 4.89 -11.18 -6.69
C ALA A 45 4.51 -11.57 -8.12
N ARG A 46 5.12 -12.63 -8.66
CA ARG A 46 4.78 -13.16 -9.99
C ARG A 46 3.36 -13.73 -10.05
N ALA A 47 2.97 -14.52 -9.05
CA ALA A 47 1.67 -15.18 -9.05
C ALA A 47 0.51 -14.19 -8.93
N ARG A 48 0.65 -13.15 -8.08
CA ARG A 48 -0.46 -12.23 -7.79
C ARG A 48 -0.57 -11.04 -8.74
N VAL A 49 0.52 -10.56 -9.30
CA VAL A 49 0.50 -9.31 -10.08
C VAL A 49 0.33 -9.53 -11.56
N SER A 50 0.89 -10.57 -12.10
CA SER A 50 0.74 -10.94 -13.51
C SER A 50 1.59 -12.18 -13.80
N GLN A 51 1.09 -13.04 -14.63
CA GLN A 51 1.91 -14.04 -15.32
C GLN A 51 2.75 -13.40 -16.44
N GLY A 52 2.72 -12.07 -16.57
CA GLY A 52 3.38 -11.32 -17.61
C GLY A 52 4.77 -10.84 -17.25
N ASN A 53 5.56 -10.62 -18.28
CA ASN A 53 6.86 -9.99 -18.21
C ASN A 53 6.71 -8.55 -17.71
N ILE A 54 7.56 -8.10 -16.78
CA ILE A 54 7.59 -6.71 -16.27
C ILE A 54 7.68 -5.68 -17.40
N VAL A 55 8.34 -6.01 -18.51
CA VAL A 55 8.42 -5.16 -19.70
C VAL A 55 7.02 -4.91 -20.30
N LEU A 56 6.20 -5.97 -20.37
CA LEU A 56 4.83 -5.84 -20.87
C LEU A 56 3.95 -5.02 -19.94
N ILE A 57 4.11 -5.16 -18.63
CA ILE A 57 3.42 -4.34 -17.62
C ILE A 57 3.81 -2.87 -17.82
N PHE A 58 5.11 -2.59 -17.98
CA PHE A 58 5.62 -1.25 -18.21
C PHE A 58 5.08 -0.63 -19.51
N LEU A 59 5.07 -1.38 -20.62
CA LEU A 59 4.53 -0.90 -21.89
C LEU A 59 3.03 -0.59 -21.79
N ARG A 60 2.25 -1.46 -21.17
CA ARG A 60 0.81 -1.23 -20.94
C ARG A 60 0.57 0.00 -20.08
N GLN A 61 1.37 0.18 -19.02
CA GLN A 61 1.29 1.38 -18.19
C GLN A 61 1.58 2.63 -19.00
N LYS A 62 2.64 2.63 -19.83
CA LYS A 62 3.00 3.78 -20.68
C LYS A 62 1.92 4.12 -21.69
N LEU A 63 1.30 3.14 -22.31
CA LEU A 63 0.15 3.34 -23.19
C LEU A 63 -1.02 3.97 -22.45
N CYS A 64 -1.33 3.49 -21.23
CA CYS A 64 -2.37 4.06 -20.40
C CYS A 64 -2.05 5.50 -19.98
N GLU A 65 -0.83 5.78 -19.50
CA GLU A 65 -0.37 7.12 -19.15
C GLU A 65 -0.52 8.09 -20.34
N THR A 66 -0.10 7.66 -21.54
CA THR A 66 -0.23 8.46 -22.76
C THR A 66 -1.69 8.74 -23.11
N ARG A 67 -2.55 7.71 -23.05
CA ARG A 67 -3.98 7.87 -23.29
C ARG A 67 -4.62 8.87 -22.32
N VAL A 68 -4.37 8.71 -21.02
CA VAL A 68 -4.95 9.57 -19.98
C VAL A 68 -4.43 11.00 -20.12
N SER A 69 -3.13 11.19 -20.41
CA SER A 69 -2.53 12.51 -20.61
C SER A 69 -3.11 13.23 -21.83
N LEU A 70 -3.28 12.54 -22.96
CA LEU A 70 -3.78 13.14 -24.18
C LEU A 70 -5.27 13.49 -24.11
N TRP A 71 -6.11 12.59 -23.59
CA TRP A 71 -7.57 12.78 -23.60
C TRP A 71 -8.13 13.47 -22.38
N LYS A 72 -7.53 13.21 -21.20
CA LYS A 72 -8.00 13.83 -19.95
C LYS A 72 -7.18 15.05 -19.53
N LYS A 73 -6.10 15.38 -20.25
CA LYS A 73 -5.14 16.46 -19.94
C LYS A 73 -4.64 16.40 -18.49
N VAL A 74 -4.47 15.19 -17.98
CA VAL A 74 -3.99 14.93 -16.63
C VAL A 74 -2.49 14.73 -16.66
N TYR A 75 -1.76 15.63 -16.03
CA TYR A 75 -0.31 15.57 -15.93
C TYR A 75 0.10 15.03 -14.57
N PHE A 76 0.72 13.85 -14.56
CA PHE A 76 1.12 13.13 -13.35
C PHE A 76 2.46 13.58 -12.75
N ARG A 77 3.09 14.59 -13.32
CA ARG A 77 4.40 15.07 -12.89
C ARG A 77 4.28 16.48 -12.34
N GLY A 78 4.72 16.64 -11.12
CA GLY A 78 4.81 17.94 -10.46
C GLY A 78 4.70 17.81 -8.95
N ARG A 79 5.48 18.65 -8.26
CA ARG A 79 5.50 18.74 -6.79
C ARG A 79 4.31 19.51 -6.21
N GLU A 80 3.34 19.87 -7.03
CA GLU A 80 2.18 20.61 -6.57
C GLU A 80 1.08 19.66 -6.11
N ASN A 81 0.91 19.53 -4.80
CA ASN A 81 -0.12 18.69 -4.19
C ASN A 81 -1.52 18.97 -4.76
N ALA A 82 -1.88 20.23 -4.98
CA ALA A 82 -3.18 20.60 -5.54
C ALA A 82 -3.38 20.10 -7.00
N ALA A 83 -2.33 20.11 -7.82
CA ALA A 83 -2.41 19.58 -9.17
C ALA A 83 -2.54 18.06 -9.18
N ALA A 84 -1.79 17.37 -8.34
CA ALA A 84 -1.91 15.92 -8.16
C ALA A 84 -3.30 15.51 -7.68
N VAL A 85 -3.84 16.20 -6.68
CA VAL A 85 -5.21 15.96 -6.17
C VAL A 85 -6.24 16.13 -7.29
N ARG A 86 -6.20 17.22 -8.05
CA ARG A 86 -7.10 17.43 -9.18
C ARG A 86 -6.97 16.33 -10.24
N ALA A 87 -5.75 15.91 -10.53
CA ALA A 87 -5.49 14.85 -11.50
C ALA A 87 -6.13 13.52 -11.07
N TYR A 88 -5.94 13.13 -9.83
CA TYR A 88 -6.52 11.89 -9.29
C TYR A 88 -8.04 11.97 -9.12
N CYS A 89 -8.61 13.13 -8.74
CA CYS A 89 -10.06 13.32 -8.70
C CYS A 89 -10.73 13.22 -10.08
N ALA A 90 -10.01 13.55 -11.15
CA ALA A 90 -10.51 13.45 -12.54
C ALA A 90 -10.33 12.06 -13.16
N MET A 91 -9.71 11.12 -12.43
CA MET A 91 -9.34 9.81 -12.94
C MET A 91 -10.35 8.75 -12.50
N SER A 92 -10.76 7.90 -13.44
CA SER A 92 -11.55 6.71 -13.09
C SER A 92 -10.68 5.66 -12.39
N PRO A 93 -11.28 4.77 -11.56
CA PRO A 93 -10.53 3.65 -10.96
C PRO A 93 -9.79 2.78 -12.00
N ALA A 94 -10.40 2.53 -13.16
CA ALA A 94 -9.78 1.75 -14.23
C ALA A 94 -8.54 2.44 -14.83
N ASP A 95 -8.58 3.77 -15.01
CA ASP A 95 -7.41 4.53 -15.45
C ASP A 95 -6.32 4.52 -14.38
N PHE A 96 -6.70 4.68 -13.11
CA PHE A 96 -5.78 4.59 -11.97
C PHE A 96 -5.08 3.22 -11.91
N GLU A 97 -5.80 2.12 -12.07
CA GLU A 97 -5.21 0.78 -12.13
C GLU A 97 -4.22 0.64 -13.30
N GLY A 98 -4.58 1.18 -14.46
CA GLY A 98 -3.72 1.14 -15.65
C GLY A 98 -2.40 1.87 -15.49
N ILE A 99 -2.42 3.09 -14.93
CA ILE A 99 -1.20 3.89 -14.72
C ILE A 99 -0.37 3.42 -13.53
N ASN A 100 -0.95 2.64 -12.60
CA ASN A 100 -0.30 2.10 -11.43
C ASN A 100 0.03 0.59 -11.53
N ALA A 101 -0.05 0.00 -12.73
CA ALA A 101 0.21 -1.42 -12.92
C ALA A 101 1.61 -1.84 -12.44
N ARG A 102 2.64 -1.01 -12.67
CA ARG A 102 4.01 -1.21 -12.16
C ARG A 102 4.08 -1.07 -10.65
N GLN A 103 3.39 -0.08 -10.07
CA GLN A 103 3.36 0.13 -8.64
C GLN A 103 2.73 -1.08 -7.93
N ARG A 104 1.63 -1.61 -8.46
CA ARG A 104 1.03 -2.84 -7.95
C ARG A 104 2.03 -4.01 -7.89
N TRP A 105 2.84 -4.19 -8.94
CA TRP A 105 3.91 -5.18 -8.95
C TRP A 105 5.01 -4.86 -7.92
N ALA A 106 5.40 -3.58 -7.80
CA ALA A 106 6.45 -3.13 -6.89
C ALA A 106 6.05 -3.34 -5.42
N ASN A 107 4.79 -3.11 -5.05
CA ASN A 107 4.29 -3.27 -3.68
C ASN A 107 4.57 -4.68 -3.14
N TRP A 108 4.35 -5.73 -3.95
CA TRP A 108 4.63 -7.13 -3.58
C TRP A 108 6.13 -7.42 -3.36
N ARG A 109 7.00 -6.51 -3.74
CA ARG A 109 8.45 -6.65 -3.57
C ARG A 109 9.00 -5.79 -2.44
N VAL A 110 8.50 -4.57 -2.30
CA VAL A 110 9.07 -3.60 -1.35
C VAL A 110 8.44 -3.71 0.04
N ILE A 111 7.13 -3.90 0.14
CA ILE A 111 6.44 -3.98 1.43
C ILE A 111 6.98 -5.16 2.27
N PRO A 112 7.00 -6.41 1.76
CA PRO A 112 7.55 -7.53 2.52
C PRO A 112 9.02 -7.34 2.89
N ARG A 113 9.85 -6.83 1.99
CA ARG A 113 11.28 -6.61 2.28
C ARG A 113 11.52 -5.62 3.41
N ASN A 114 10.66 -4.60 3.50
CA ASN A 114 10.76 -3.60 4.56
C ASN A 114 10.25 -4.11 5.91
N LEU A 115 9.27 -5.02 5.88
CA LEU A 115 8.62 -5.50 7.10
C LEU A 115 9.21 -6.81 7.64
N ASP A 116 9.91 -7.59 6.79
CA ASP A 116 10.43 -8.90 7.16
C ASP A 116 11.35 -8.85 8.40
N GLY A 117 10.99 -9.64 9.41
CA GLY A 117 11.69 -9.72 10.68
C GLY A 117 11.62 -8.46 11.56
N ARG A 118 10.76 -7.49 11.23
CA ARG A 118 10.62 -6.21 11.96
C ARG A 118 9.28 -6.04 12.65
N LEU A 119 8.26 -6.74 12.16
CA LEU A 119 6.94 -6.75 12.80
C LEU A 119 6.88 -7.75 13.95
N PRO A 120 6.03 -7.49 14.95
CA PRO A 120 5.75 -8.48 16.00
C PRO A 120 5.00 -9.68 15.40
N SER A 121 5.13 -10.86 16.02
CA SER A 121 4.41 -12.09 15.63
C SER A 121 2.92 -12.09 15.98
N ARG A 122 2.44 -11.08 16.70
CA ARG A 122 1.02 -10.88 17.03
C ARG A 122 0.26 -10.12 15.94
N PRO A 123 -1.08 -10.17 15.93
CA PRO A 123 -1.88 -9.24 15.13
C PRO A 123 -1.50 -7.79 15.40
N VAL A 124 -1.50 -6.97 14.34
CA VAL A 124 -1.12 -5.55 14.39
C VAL A 124 -2.24 -4.66 13.87
N ARG A 125 -2.25 -3.42 14.32
CA ARG A 125 -3.07 -2.35 13.73
C ARG A 125 -2.23 -1.59 12.72
N ALA A 126 -2.69 -1.56 11.48
CA ALA A 126 -2.00 -0.89 10.39
C ALA A 126 -2.86 0.19 9.74
N ILE A 127 -2.22 1.27 9.28
CA ILE A 127 -2.82 2.27 8.41
C ILE A 127 -2.09 2.25 7.06
N ASP A 128 -2.84 2.15 5.96
CA ASP A 128 -2.35 2.21 4.60
C ASP A 128 -2.73 3.55 3.98
N LEU A 129 -1.76 4.45 3.86
CA LEU A 129 -1.94 5.83 3.41
C LEU A 129 -1.93 5.90 1.88
N CYS A 130 -2.80 6.75 1.32
CA CYS A 130 -2.96 6.91 -0.13
C CYS A 130 -3.13 5.55 -0.81
N CYS A 131 -3.98 4.71 -0.22
CA CYS A 131 -4.12 3.30 -0.61
C CYS A 131 -4.74 3.10 -2.00
N GLY A 132 -5.26 4.17 -2.62
CA GLY A 132 -5.92 4.13 -3.93
C GLY A 132 -7.06 3.13 -3.92
N VAL A 133 -7.07 2.24 -4.92
CA VAL A 133 -8.05 1.15 -5.02
C VAL A 133 -7.65 -0.11 -4.21
N GLY A 134 -6.75 0.02 -3.23
CA GLY A 134 -6.38 -1.05 -2.29
C GLY A 134 -5.24 -1.97 -2.73
N HIS A 135 -4.37 -1.56 -3.66
CA HIS A 135 -3.26 -2.42 -4.13
C HIS A 135 -2.18 -2.69 -3.07
N SER A 136 -1.81 -1.70 -2.27
CA SER A 136 -0.89 -1.88 -1.13
C SER A 136 -1.57 -2.61 0.01
N THR A 137 -2.84 -2.31 0.22
CA THR A 137 -3.68 -2.98 1.23
C THR A 137 -3.78 -4.49 0.97
N ASP A 138 -3.88 -4.94 -0.30
CA ASP A 138 -3.86 -6.37 -0.67
C ASP A 138 -2.55 -7.06 -0.24
N VAL A 139 -1.42 -6.38 -0.36
CA VAL A 139 -0.13 -6.91 0.11
C VAL A 139 -0.08 -6.95 1.63
N LEU A 140 -0.52 -5.89 2.30
CA LEU A 140 -0.55 -5.84 3.76
C LEU A 140 -1.47 -6.90 4.34
N SER A 141 -2.68 -7.08 3.80
CA SER A 141 -3.63 -8.07 4.27
C SER A 141 -3.08 -9.48 4.20
N PHE A 142 -2.32 -9.78 3.13
CA PHE A 142 -1.68 -11.07 2.94
C PHE A 142 -0.45 -11.29 3.84
N TYR A 143 0.33 -10.22 4.08
CA TYR A 143 1.63 -10.33 4.73
C TYR A 143 1.58 -10.17 6.26
N LEU A 144 0.62 -9.39 6.77
CA LEU A 144 0.47 -9.19 8.21
C LEU A 144 -0.10 -10.46 8.88
N SER A 145 0.23 -10.64 10.15
CA SER A 145 -0.27 -11.77 10.94
C SER A 145 -1.80 -11.86 10.88
N PRO A 146 -2.38 -13.06 10.78
CA PRO A 146 -3.82 -13.24 10.78
C PRO A 146 -4.49 -12.56 11.98
N GLY A 147 -5.62 -11.89 11.74
CA GLY A 147 -6.32 -11.09 12.76
C GLY A 147 -5.82 -9.64 12.87
N SER A 148 -4.84 -9.23 12.05
CA SER A 148 -4.46 -7.81 11.96
C SER A 148 -5.58 -6.97 11.37
N GLU A 149 -5.68 -5.72 11.85
CA GLU A 149 -6.65 -4.72 11.38
C GLU A 149 -5.96 -3.71 10.47
N ILE A 150 -6.53 -3.42 9.30
CA ILE A 150 -5.99 -2.46 8.35
C ILE A 150 -7.02 -1.38 8.05
N LEU A 151 -6.62 -0.12 8.22
CA LEU A 151 -7.38 1.05 7.81
C LEU A 151 -6.72 1.68 6.58
N GLY A 152 -7.37 1.58 5.42
CA GLY A 152 -6.95 2.30 4.21
C GLY A 152 -7.49 3.72 4.20
N LEU A 153 -6.60 4.70 4.02
CA LEU A 153 -6.94 6.11 3.88
C LEU A 153 -6.64 6.59 2.46
N GLU A 154 -7.64 7.11 1.79
CA GLU A 154 -7.55 7.62 0.43
C GLU A 154 -8.44 8.85 0.28
N PHE A 155 -7.98 9.89 -0.41
CA PHE A 155 -8.78 11.11 -0.55
C PHE A 155 -9.88 11.02 -1.62
N ASN A 156 -9.70 10.18 -2.65
CA ASN A 156 -10.67 10.01 -3.73
C ASN A 156 -11.77 9.02 -3.31
N PRO A 157 -13.03 9.47 -3.15
CA PRO A 157 -14.12 8.60 -2.69
C PRO A 157 -14.45 7.47 -3.68
N GLU A 158 -14.25 7.65 -4.99
CA GLU A 158 -14.48 6.59 -5.98
C GLU A 158 -13.45 5.46 -5.85
N PHE A 159 -12.20 5.81 -5.50
CA PHE A 159 -11.17 4.81 -5.24
C PHE A 159 -11.47 4.05 -3.96
N VAL A 160 -11.91 4.75 -2.92
CA VAL A 160 -12.35 4.12 -1.66
C VAL A 160 -13.51 3.14 -1.91
N GLU A 161 -14.48 3.54 -2.69
CA GLU A 161 -15.62 2.66 -3.02
C GLU A 161 -15.17 1.43 -3.81
N THR A 162 -14.28 1.62 -4.78
CA THR A 162 -13.67 0.49 -5.51
C THR A 162 -12.89 -0.42 -4.58
N ALA A 163 -12.13 0.13 -3.64
CA ALA A 163 -11.37 -0.66 -2.66
C ALA A 163 -12.28 -1.47 -1.73
N ARG A 164 -13.42 -0.90 -1.31
CA ARG A 164 -14.41 -1.59 -0.45
C ARG A 164 -15.05 -2.81 -1.10
N HIS A 165 -15.15 -2.82 -2.43
CA HIS A 165 -15.70 -3.95 -3.20
C HIS A 165 -14.67 -5.04 -3.52
N ARG A 166 -13.43 -4.92 -3.03
CA ARG A 166 -12.40 -5.93 -3.23
C ARG A 166 -12.35 -6.91 -2.07
N ASP A 167 -12.06 -8.16 -2.40
CA ASP A 167 -11.80 -9.19 -1.39
C ASP A 167 -10.33 -9.13 -0.95
N PHE A 168 -10.13 -9.04 0.35
CA PHE A 168 -8.81 -9.07 0.99
C PHE A 168 -8.69 -10.32 1.85
N HIS A 169 -7.59 -11.03 1.69
CA HIS A 169 -7.36 -12.30 2.39
C HIS A 169 -5.98 -12.30 3.05
N ASP A 170 -5.90 -12.96 4.20
CA ASP A 170 -4.63 -13.26 4.85
C ASP A 170 -3.85 -14.36 4.10
N GLU A 171 -2.67 -14.70 4.58
CA GLU A 171 -1.82 -15.75 3.98
C GLU A 171 -2.47 -17.15 3.98
N ASN A 172 -3.47 -17.38 4.83
CA ASN A 172 -4.23 -18.63 4.93
C ASN A 172 -5.50 -18.63 4.06
N GLY A 173 -5.73 -17.57 3.27
CA GLY A 173 -6.93 -17.40 2.45
C GLY A 173 -8.19 -17.04 3.22
N ARG A 174 -8.07 -16.61 4.50
CA ARG A 174 -9.20 -16.15 5.32
C ARG A 174 -9.45 -14.67 5.05
N PRO A 175 -10.72 -14.21 5.13
CA PRO A 175 -11.03 -12.79 5.00
C PRO A 175 -10.23 -11.95 6.01
N ALA A 176 -9.54 -10.92 5.51
CA ALA A 176 -8.78 -9.99 6.33
C ALA A 176 -9.68 -8.87 6.86
N GLN A 177 -9.32 -8.30 8.02
CA GLN A 177 -10.03 -7.17 8.63
C GLN A 177 -9.55 -5.87 8.02
N VAL A 178 -10.15 -5.48 6.89
CA VAL A 178 -9.80 -4.26 6.15
C VAL A 178 -10.99 -3.31 6.12
N ARG A 179 -10.72 -2.04 6.38
CA ARG A 179 -11.71 -0.96 6.30
C ARG A 179 -11.11 0.21 5.55
N PHE A 180 -11.95 1.01 4.90
CA PHE A 180 -11.51 2.17 4.12
C PHE A 180 -12.28 3.42 4.50
N ARG A 181 -11.56 4.56 4.48
CA ARG A 181 -12.14 5.89 4.69
C ARG A 181 -11.63 6.86 3.64
N ALA A 182 -12.58 7.66 3.12
CA ALA A 182 -12.25 8.78 2.23
C ALA A 182 -11.84 9.99 3.10
N GLN A 183 -10.54 10.32 3.07
CA GLN A 183 -10.00 11.52 3.70
C GLN A 183 -8.61 11.87 3.15
N SER A 184 -8.21 13.12 3.31
CA SER A 184 -6.83 13.56 3.08
C SER A 184 -5.91 13.03 4.18
N VAL A 185 -4.74 12.52 3.80
CA VAL A 185 -3.69 12.11 4.75
C VAL A 185 -2.89 13.28 5.33
N LEU A 186 -3.21 14.49 4.92
CA LEU A 186 -2.65 15.73 5.48
C LEU A 186 -3.51 16.31 6.62
N GLU A 187 -4.55 15.57 7.01
CA GLU A 187 -5.44 15.89 8.12
C GLU A 187 -5.25 14.87 9.25
N THR A 188 -5.82 15.14 10.41
CA THR A 188 -5.88 14.16 11.51
C THR A 188 -6.54 12.86 11.04
N PHE A 189 -5.84 11.72 11.18
CA PHE A 189 -6.37 10.42 10.77
C PHE A 189 -7.57 10.03 11.61
N ARG A 190 -8.65 9.60 10.92
CA ARG A 190 -9.90 9.21 11.55
C ARG A 190 -10.26 7.78 11.18
N GLY A 191 -10.87 7.07 12.12
CA GLY A 191 -11.49 5.77 11.89
C GLY A 191 -12.71 5.86 10.99
N VAL A 192 -13.27 4.71 10.59
CA VAL A 192 -14.49 4.66 9.76
C VAL A 192 -15.72 5.26 10.48
N ASP A 193 -15.70 5.30 11.79
CA ASP A 193 -16.68 5.95 12.68
C ASP A 193 -16.58 7.48 12.69
N GLY A 194 -15.51 8.04 12.12
CA GLY A 194 -15.24 9.47 12.12
C GLY A 194 -14.43 9.98 13.29
N GLU A 195 -14.17 9.13 14.29
CA GLU A 195 -13.37 9.52 15.46
C GLU A 195 -11.88 9.56 15.11
N PRO A 196 -11.11 10.47 15.72
CA PRO A 196 -9.67 10.51 15.54
C PRO A 196 -9.03 9.18 15.94
N VAL A 197 -8.12 8.67 15.12
CA VAL A 197 -7.29 7.53 15.50
C VAL A 197 -6.49 7.92 16.76
N PRO A 198 -6.58 7.16 17.84
CA PRO A 198 -5.90 7.50 19.09
C PRO A 198 -4.39 7.60 18.92
N SER A 199 -3.75 8.47 19.71
CA SER A 199 -2.29 8.55 19.73
C SER A 199 -1.67 7.26 20.23
N ALA A 200 -0.52 6.89 19.68
CA ALA A 200 0.26 5.71 20.06
C ALA A 200 -0.55 4.38 20.02
N SER A 201 -1.51 4.25 19.08
CA SER A 201 -2.40 3.10 18.98
C SER A 201 -2.17 2.20 17.77
N VAL A 202 -1.24 2.59 16.87
CA VAL A 202 -0.99 1.93 15.60
C VAL A 202 0.41 1.32 15.60
N ASP A 203 0.56 0.10 15.11
CA ASP A 203 1.83 -0.61 15.03
C ASP A 203 2.58 -0.33 13.71
N LEU A 204 1.82 -0.09 12.63
CA LEU A 204 2.37 0.11 11.29
C LEU A 204 1.61 1.20 10.54
N VAL A 205 2.35 2.13 9.94
CA VAL A 205 1.84 3.04 8.91
C VAL A 205 2.59 2.77 7.61
N ASN A 206 1.87 2.57 6.51
CA ASN A 206 2.43 2.30 5.20
C ASN A 206 1.97 3.35 4.18
N SER A 207 2.85 3.75 3.27
CA SER A 207 2.53 4.48 2.05
C SER A 207 3.38 3.97 0.89
N CYS A 208 2.75 3.73 -0.25
CA CYS A 208 3.44 3.26 -1.45
C CYS A 208 3.01 4.04 -2.68
N GLY A 209 3.93 4.87 -3.22
CA GLY A 209 3.74 5.58 -4.48
C GLY A 209 3.06 6.95 -4.38
N ALA A 210 3.03 7.56 -3.19
CA ALA A 210 2.45 8.88 -2.97
C ALA A 210 3.48 9.93 -2.54
N VAL A 211 4.22 9.67 -1.46
CA VAL A 211 5.13 10.65 -0.85
C VAL A 211 6.28 11.02 -1.81
N GLY A 212 6.89 10.01 -2.42
CA GLY A 212 7.97 10.19 -3.38
C GLY A 212 7.54 10.75 -4.75
N CYS A 213 6.24 10.81 -5.03
CA CYS A 213 5.69 11.30 -6.29
C CYS A 213 5.13 12.72 -6.18
N HIS A 214 4.42 13.02 -5.08
CA HIS A 214 3.49 14.16 -5.04
C HIS A 214 3.65 15.06 -3.84
N PHE A 215 4.34 14.64 -2.78
CA PHE A 215 4.46 15.42 -1.56
C PHE A 215 5.73 16.24 -1.59
N ASP A 216 5.59 17.55 -1.43
CA ASP A 216 6.70 18.44 -1.15
C ASP A 216 7.17 18.28 0.32
N ARG A 217 8.24 18.98 0.70
CA ARG A 217 8.79 18.96 2.06
C ARG A 217 7.75 19.32 3.12
N ARG A 218 6.89 20.29 2.84
CA ARG A 218 5.88 20.76 3.81
C ARG A 218 4.80 19.69 4.02
N ALA A 219 4.27 19.12 2.94
CA ALA A 219 3.28 18.05 3.02
C ALA A 219 3.83 16.81 3.71
N SER A 220 5.09 16.44 3.42
CA SER A 220 5.75 15.33 4.08
C SER A 220 6.00 15.59 5.57
N ALA A 221 6.33 16.83 5.93
CA ALA A 221 6.43 17.23 7.34
C ALA A 221 5.09 17.09 8.08
N THR A 222 4.01 17.62 7.50
CA THR A 222 2.65 17.51 8.06
C THR A 222 2.22 16.05 8.20
N LEU A 223 2.46 15.23 7.16
CA LEU A 223 2.17 13.81 7.21
C LEU A 223 2.93 13.11 8.34
N LEU A 224 4.23 13.38 8.47
CA LEU A 224 5.08 12.77 9.50
C LEU A 224 4.69 13.18 10.92
N ASP A 225 4.15 14.38 11.14
CA ASP A 225 3.62 14.81 12.44
C ASP A 225 2.45 13.90 12.87
N GLU A 226 1.54 13.62 11.95
CA GLU A 226 0.40 12.76 12.22
C GLU A 226 0.79 11.27 12.33
N VAL A 227 1.71 10.81 11.48
CA VAL A 227 2.30 9.46 11.58
C VAL A 227 2.98 9.27 12.94
N ALA A 228 3.75 10.26 13.39
CA ALA A 228 4.39 10.22 14.71
C ALA A 228 3.36 10.19 15.84
N ARG A 229 2.25 10.91 15.71
CA ARG A 229 1.19 10.93 16.71
C ARG A 229 0.54 9.55 16.87
N VAL A 230 0.14 8.92 15.77
CA VAL A 230 -0.65 7.66 15.83
C VAL A 230 0.20 6.43 16.13
N LEU A 231 1.46 6.38 15.70
CA LEU A 231 2.31 5.21 15.93
C LEU A 231 2.62 5.03 17.41
N ALA A 232 2.53 3.79 17.85
CA ALA A 232 3.03 3.36 19.16
C ALA A 232 4.56 3.48 19.23
N PRO A 233 5.15 3.62 20.44
CA PRO A 233 6.60 3.47 20.60
C PRO A 233 7.09 2.14 20.01
N GLY A 234 8.15 2.17 19.21
CA GLY A 234 8.64 1.01 18.47
C GLY A 234 7.86 0.64 17.22
N GLY A 235 6.73 1.31 16.94
CA GLY A 235 5.95 1.13 15.72
C GLY A 235 6.71 1.54 14.46
N LEU A 236 6.29 1.03 13.31
CA LEU A 236 6.97 1.19 12.03
C LEU A 236 6.22 2.13 11.09
N ALA A 237 6.95 2.97 10.38
CA ALA A 237 6.46 3.66 9.19
C ALA A 237 7.22 3.18 7.95
N THR A 238 6.51 2.71 6.94
CA THR A 238 7.10 2.40 5.63
C THR A 238 6.59 3.42 4.63
N LEU A 239 7.48 4.32 4.18
CA LEU A 239 7.14 5.44 3.32
C LEU A 239 7.97 5.43 2.04
N ASP A 240 7.33 5.63 0.92
CA ASP A 240 8.03 5.82 -0.35
C ASP A 240 8.65 7.21 -0.44
N SER A 241 9.77 7.29 -1.14
CA SER A 241 10.49 8.52 -1.43
C SER A 241 10.92 8.53 -2.90
N GLY A 242 11.06 9.70 -3.48
CA GLY A 242 11.46 9.83 -4.89
C GLY A 242 11.76 11.27 -5.29
N VAL A 243 12.40 11.43 -6.43
CA VAL A 243 12.86 12.74 -6.93
C VAL A 243 11.73 13.65 -7.42
N ASP A 244 10.59 13.08 -7.71
CA ASP A 244 9.41 13.84 -8.18
C ASP A 244 8.59 14.41 -7.00
N GLY A 245 8.74 13.85 -5.80
CA GLY A 245 8.18 14.31 -4.54
C GLY A 245 9.26 14.63 -3.51
N THR A 246 9.20 14.00 -2.31
CA THR A 246 10.23 14.17 -1.28
C THR A 246 11.35 13.14 -1.45
N PRO A 247 12.60 13.56 -1.70
CA PRO A 247 13.75 12.68 -1.79
C PRO A 247 14.03 11.91 -0.48
N ALA A 248 14.68 10.74 -0.60
CA ALA A 248 14.94 9.86 0.54
C ALA A 248 15.72 10.54 1.68
N ALA A 249 16.78 11.29 1.35
CA ALA A 249 17.59 11.98 2.36
C ALA A 249 16.77 13.02 3.13
N GLU A 250 15.95 13.78 2.43
CA GLU A 250 15.09 14.81 3.01
C GLU A 250 13.98 14.18 3.88
N LEU A 251 13.37 13.08 3.41
CA LEU A 251 12.34 12.38 4.17
C LEU A 251 12.92 11.74 5.45
N VAL A 252 14.14 11.22 5.39
CA VAL A 252 14.86 10.70 6.57
C VAL A 252 15.18 11.81 7.56
N GLU A 253 15.65 12.97 7.11
CA GLU A 253 15.92 14.14 7.97
C GLU A 253 14.64 14.57 8.70
N LEU A 254 13.53 14.72 7.96
CA LEU A 254 12.23 15.11 8.53
C LEU A 254 11.72 14.08 9.55
N ALA A 255 11.92 12.80 9.28
CA ALA A 255 11.52 11.71 10.18
C ALA A 255 12.40 11.70 11.45
N GLN A 256 13.72 11.85 11.32
CA GLN A 256 14.65 11.91 12.46
C GLN A 256 14.30 13.07 13.40
N ALA A 257 13.96 14.24 12.86
CA ALA A 257 13.51 15.39 13.64
C ALA A 257 12.24 15.11 14.47
N ARG A 258 11.50 14.03 14.15
CA ARG A 258 10.27 13.58 14.82
C ARG A 258 10.45 12.31 15.65
N GLY A 259 11.69 11.95 15.94
CA GLY A 259 12.01 10.80 16.77
C GLY A 259 11.92 9.46 16.05
N PHE A 260 12.15 9.42 14.74
CA PHE A 260 12.28 8.17 14.00
C PHE A 260 13.72 7.78 13.76
N THR A 261 13.96 6.49 13.66
CA THR A 261 15.25 5.89 13.24
C THR A 261 15.04 5.13 11.93
N LEU A 262 15.87 5.39 10.93
CA LEU A 262 15.87 4.62 9.69
C LEU A 262 16.45 3.21 9.95
N LEU A 263 15.66 2.18 9.66
CA LEU A 263 16.07 0.78 9.81
C LEU A 263 16.52 0.14 8.51
N HIS A 264 15.84 0.48 7.41
CA HIS A 264 16.05 -0.19 6.12
C HIS A 264 15.58 0.66 4.95
N GLN A 265 16.12 0.37 3.77
CA GLN A 265 15.68 0.93 2.50
C GLN A 265 15.52 -0.20 1.48
N ALA A 266 14.44 -0.19 0.72
CA ALA A 266 14.18 -1.18 -0.32
C ALA A 266 13.79 -0.52 -1.65
N ARG A 267 14.20 -1.15 -2.75
CA ARG A 267 13.73 -0.83 -4.10
C ARG A 267 13.06 -2.06 -4.71
N SER A 268 12.09 -1.86 -5.58
CA SER A 268 11.44 -2.97 -6.28
C SER A 268 12.38 -3.65 -7.27
N CYS A 269 13.25 -2.88 -7.91
CA CYS A 269 14.33 -3.34 -8.80
C CYS A 269 15.45 -2.28 -8.85
N LEU A 270 16.57 -2.63 -9.50
CA LEU A 270 17.75 -1.74 -9.60
C LEU A 270 17.47 -0.41 -10.28
N PHE A 271 16.52 -0.38 -11.22
CA PHE A 271 16.16 0.81 -11.99
C PHE A 271 14.96 1.56 -11.43
N ASP A 272 14.48 1.17 -10.23
CA ASP A 272 13.38 1.88 -9.59
C ASP A 272 13.87 3.23 -9.06
N ARG A 273 13.15 4.29 -9.45
CA ARG A 273 13.43 5.66 -9.00
C ARG A 273 12.92 5.91 -7.58
N PHE A 274 12.03 5.04 -7.11
CA PHE A 274 11.47 5.12 -5.78
C PHE A 274 12.21 4.22 -4.81
N VAL A 275 12.40 4.74 -3.61
CA VAL A 275 12.97 4.03 -2.48
C VAL A 275 11.93 3.98 -1.39
N GLN A 276 11.61 2.79 -0.92
CA GLN A 276 10.75 2.61 0.24
C GLN A 276 11.63 2.60 1.49
N LEU A 277 11.38 3.52 2.40
CA LEU A 277 12.05 3.65 3.69
C LEU A 277 11.29 2.87 4.75
N CYS A 278 11.97 2.17 5.63
CA CYS A 278 11.43 1.60 6.85
C CYS A 278 11.99 2.38 8.04
N LEU A 279 11.12 3.08 8.74
CA LEU A 279 11.42 3.95 9.86
C LEU A 279 10.79 3.37 11.12
N ARG A 280 11.49 3.42 12.25
CA ARG A 280 10.97 3.04 13.57
C ARG A 280 10.79 4.27 14.43
N LYS A 281 9.63 4.42 15.05
CA LYS A 281 9.41 5.42 16.07
C LYS A 281 10.18 5.05 17.33
N ASN A 282 10.99 5.96 17.83
CA ASN A 282 11.70 5.79 19.11
C ASN A 282 10.69 5.79 20.28
N GLY A 283 11.10 5.19 21.39
CA GLY A 283 10.31 5.16 22.62
C GLY A 283 10.38 6.47 23.39
#